data_b9a4bf76ac11dc4022b86a6aa27e1393
#
_entry.id   b9a4bf76ac11dc4022b86a6aa27e1393
#
_cell.length_a   1.000
_cell.length_b   1.000
_cell.length_c   1.000
_cell.angle_alpha   90.00
_cell.angle_beta   90.00
_cell.angle_gamma   90.00
#
_symmetry.space_group_name_H-M   'P 1'
#
loop_
_entity.id
_entity.type
_entity.pdbx_description
1 polymer ?
#
loop_
_entity_poly.entity_id
_entity_poly.type
_entity_poly.pdbx_seq_one_letter_code
_entity_poly.pdbx_strand_id
1 'polypeptide(L)'
;MNKIIVTGGLGYIGSHTAVELSKKFQVVIVDDLSNSSIEVLDGISKISHLKPLFEKLDLKNKENVKKLFDRHNDAIGLIHFAAFKAVGESVEKPLKYYENNLSSLIYILQEIDNRNLSFNLIFSSSCTVYGQAINLPITEEESIKKAESPYGNTKQISEEILFDYAKTNTKINITALRYFNPIGAHHSGHIGELPLGIPQNLVPFITQTAAGIYKEITVFGDDYNTPDGTCVRDYIHVVDLAKAHIVALENLIEKRNQDNYSVYNIGTGKGLSVLEVIDSFIKCTGVKLNYVIGKRRAGDVESAYADNSKAIKELKWSPKYSLDDAILSAWKWEKKIRNI
;
A
#
# COMPACT_ATOMS: atom_id res chain seq x y z
N MET A 1 25.79 1.04 -6.21
CA MET A 1 24.56 1.19 -5.41
C MET A 1 24.07 -0.18 -5.00
N ASN A 2 23.64 -0.35 -3.76
CA ASN A 2 23.01 -1.59 -3.31
C ASN A 2 21.71 -1.84 -4.09
N LYS A 3 21.40 -3.11 -4.35
CA LYS A 3 20.24 -3.52 -5.15
C LYS A 3 19.07 -3.91 -4.25
N ILE A 4 17.88 -3.38 -4.55
CA ILE A 4 16.63 -3.67 -3.85
C ILE A 4 15.59 -4.17 -4.85
N ILE A 5 14.93 -5.26 -4.52
CA ILE A 5 13.83 -5.83 -5.29
C ILE A 5 12.51 -5.21 -4.80
N VAL A 6 11.65 -4.81 -5.72
CA VAL A 6 10.31 -4.28 -5.43
C VAL A 6 9.29 -5.13 -6.17
N THR A 7 8.60 -6.00 -5.47
CA THR A 7 7.55 -6.84 -6.06
C THR A 7 6.22 -6.09 -6.08
N GLY A 8 5.43 -6.26 -7.13
CA GLY A 8 4.26 -5.41 -7.37
C GLY A 8 4.67 -3.95 -7.65
N GLY A 9 5.88 -3.77 -8.20
CA GLY A 9 6.52 -2.46 -8.33
C GLY A 9 5.92 -1.56 -9.40
N LEU A 10 5.06 -2.05 -10.27
CA LEU A 10 4.27 -1.25 -11.21
C LEU A 10 2.85 -0.93 -10.69
N GLY A 11 2.49 -1.46 -9.51
CA GLY A 11 1.27 -1.08 -8.82
C GLY A 11 1.35 0.35 -8.26
N TYR A 12 0.23 0.83 -7.71
CA TYR A 12 0.09 2.19 -7.20
C TYR A 12 1.17 2.56 -6.17
N ILE A 13 1.26 1.84 -5.05
CA ILE A 13 2.23 2.13 -3.98
C ILE A 13 3.65 1.75 -4.43
N GLY A 14 3.79 0.60 -5.11
CA GLY A 14 5.07 0.09 -5.59
C GLY A 14 5.80 1.07 -6.52
N SER A 15 5.08 1.69 -7.45
CA SER A 15 5.67 2.66 -8.40
C SER A 15 6.18 3.92 -7.70
N HIS A 16 5.43 4.46 -6.74
CA HIS A 16 5.87 5.61 -5.94
C HIS A 16 7.08 5.25 -5.07
N THR A 17 7.08 4.04 -4.50
CA THR A 17 8.22 3.52 -3.73
C THR A 17 9.45 3.31 -4.60
N ALA A 18 9.29 2.78 -5.82
CA ALA A 18 10.38 2.62 -6.77
C ALA A 18 11.03 3.96 -7.15
N VAL A 19 10.23 5.02 -7.33
CA VAL A 19 10.74 6.39 -7.56
C VAL A 19 11.57 6.88 -6.37
N GLU A 20 11.07 6.75 -5.15
CA GLU A 20 11.80 7.19 -3.97
C GLU A 20 13.08 6.37 -3.73
N LEU A 21 13.02 5.04 -3.93
CA LEU A 21 14.19 4.15 -3.83
C LEU A 21 15.30 4.47 -4.82
N SER A 22 14.94 4.80 -6.06
CA SER A 22 15.91 5.05 -7.14
C SER A 22 16.87 6.20 -6.87
N LYS A 23 16.55 7.06 -5.88
CA LYS A 23 17.44 8.14 -5.41
C LYS A 23 18.69 7.61 -4.69
N LYS A 24 18.62 6.38 -4.13
CA LYS A 24 19.67 5.82 -3.25
C LYS A 24 20.10 4.40 -3.63
N PHE A 25 19.24 3.65 -4.33
CA PHE A 25 19.40 2.23 -4.60
C PHE A 25 19.25 1.91 -6.10
N GLN A 26 19.86 0.80 -6.53
CA GLN A 26 19.49 0.18 -7.80
C GLN A 26 18.19 -0.61 -7.60
N VAL A 27 17.15 -0.27 -8.37
CA VAL A 27 15.81 -0.86 -8.20
C VAL A 27 15.58 -1.94 -9.25
N VAL A 28 15.13 -3.12 -8.79
CA VAL A 28 14.59 -4.20 -9.63
C VAL A 28 13.09 -4.28 -9.38
N ILE A 29 12.32 -3.89 -10.36
CA ILE A 29 10.85 -3.99 -10.33
C ILE A 29 10.44 -5.38 -10.80
N VAL A 30 9.61 -6.06 -10.02
CA VAL A 30 9.00 -7.34 -10.38
C VAL A 30 7.49 -7.17 -10.39
N ASP A 31 6.87 -7.49 -11.52
CA ASP A 31 5.42 -7.39 -11.68
C ASP A 31 4.94 -8.36 -12.75
N ASP A 32 3.76 -8.97 -12.58
CA ASP A 32 3.18 -9.88 -13.57
C ASP A 32 2.25 -9.17 -14.57
N LEU A 33 1.95 -7.88 -14.32
CA LEU A 33 1.03 -7.04 -15.08
C LEU A 33 -0.43 -7.50 -15.02
N SER A 34 -0.81 -8.30 -14.02
CA SER A 34 -2.20 -8.75 -13.85
C SER A 34 -3.14 -7.64 -13.38
N ASN A 35 -2.61 -6.64 -12.68
CA ASN A 35 -3.36 -5.48 -12.15
C ASN A 35 -2.55 -4.17 -12.22
N SER A 36 -1.68 -4.07 -13.20
CA SER A 36 -0.81 -2.92 -13.47
C SER A 36 -0.58 -2.74 -14.97
N SER A 37 0.08 -1.67 -15.38
CA SER A 37 0.46 -1.43 -16.77
C SER A 37 1.97 -1.24 -16.90
N ILE A 38 2.55 -1.75 -17.98
CA ILE A 38 3.97 -1.54 -18.32
C ILE A 38 4.31 -0.06 -18.53
N GLU A 39 3.35 0.77 -18.90
CA GLU A 39 3.50 2.22 -19.11
C GLU A 39 3.89 2.95 -17.82
N VAL A 40 3.60 2.38 -16.64
CA VAL A 40 4.02 2.92 -15.34
C VAL A 40 5.56 2.99 -15.25
N LEU A 41 6.27 2.07 -15.92
CA LEU A 41 7.73 2.07 -15.99
C LEU A 41 8.28 3.35 -16.63
N ASP A 42 7.61 3.83 -17.68
CA ASP A 42 7.97 5.10 -18.33
C ASP A 42 7.73 6.29 -17.39
N GLY A 43 6.63 6.25 -16.63
CA GLY A 43 6.35 7.26 -15.60
C GLY A 43 7.44 7.32 -14.52
N ILE A 44 7.85 6.15 -14.00
CA ILE A 44 8.95 6.04 -13.05
C ILE A 44 10.24 6.60 -13.65
N SER A 45 10.58 6.21 -14.88
CA SER A 45 11.81 6.65 -15.56
C SER A 45 11.84 8.16 -15.80
N LYS A 46 10.70 8.77 -16.18
CA LYS A 46 10.58 10.22 -16.36
C LYS A 46 10.79 11.02 -15.07
N ILE A 47 10.41 10.44 -13.92
CA ILE A 47 10.54 11.10 -12.62
C ILE A 47 11.94 10.91 -12.05
N SER A 48 12.45 9.69 -12.07
CA SER A 48 13.74 9.34 -11.47
C SER A 48 14.95 9.68 -12.35
N HIS A 49 14.74 9.92 -13.65
CA HIS A 49 15.77 10.03 -14.67
C HIS A 49 16.66 8.77 -14.79
N LEU A 50 16.18 7.66 -14.24
CA LEU A 50 16.82 6.34 -14.28
C LEU A 50 15.83 5.32 -14.82
N LYS A 51 16.32 4.35 -15.59
CA LYS A 51 15.50 3.22 -16.03
C LYS A 51 15.68 2.06 -15.04
N PRO A 52 14.68 1.72 -14.21
CA PRO A 52 14.79 0.58 -13.32
C PRO A 52 14.91 -0.73 -14.12
N LEU A 53 15.53 -1.74 -13.52
CA LEU A 53 15.49 -3.10 -14.05
C LEU A 53 14.04 -3.62 -13.90
N PHE A 54 13.56 -4.33 -14.91
CA PHE A 54 12.19 -4.88 -14.88
C PHE A 54 12.19 -6.37 -15.20
N GLU A 55 11.52 -7.13 -14.33
CA GLU A 55 11.29 -8.56 -14.45
C GLU A 55 9.78 -8.83 -14.51
N LYS A 56 9.28 -9.27 -15.67
CA LYS A 56 7.89 -9.71 -15.79
C LYS A 56 7.77 -11.14 -15.29
N LEU A 57 7.40 -11.31 -14.02
CA LEU A 57 7.34 -12.61 -13.34
C LEU A 57 6.08 -12.72 -12.47
N ASP A 58 5.40 -13.86 -12.58
CA ASP A 58 4.38 -14.28 -11.61
C ASP A 58 5.07 -15.00 -10.44
N LEU A 59 4.97 -14.42 -9.25
CA LEU A 59 5.60 -14.93 -8.03
C LEU A 59 4.86 -16.10 -7.38
N LYS A 60 3.68 -16.47 -7.88
CA LYS A 60 3.04 -17.75 -7.52
C LYS A 60 3.77 -18.96 -8.12
N ASN A 61 4.63 -18.73 -9.08
CA ASN A 61 5.46 -19.76 -9.67
C ASN A 61 6.82 -19.81 -8.97
N LYS A 62 7.08 -20.90 -8.24
CA LYS A 62 8.31 -21.10 -7.48
C LYS A 62 9.57 -20.97 -8.35
N GLU A 63 9.54 -21.50 -9.58
CA GLU A 63 10.67 -21.42 -10.51
C GLU A 63 10.96 -19.96 -10.95
N ASN A 64 9.92 -19.13 -11.05
CA ASN A 64 10.10 -17.72 -11.34
C ASN A 64 10.79 -16.98 -10.18
N VAL A 65 10.41 -17.30 -8.94
CA VAL A 65 11.07 -16.74 -7.76
C VAL A 65 12.53 -17.16 -7.69
N LYS A 66 12.82 -18.45 -7.95
CA LYS A 66 14.20 -18.93 -8.05
C LYS A 66 15.01 -18.18 -9.11
N LYS A 67 14.47 -18.02 -10.33
CA LYS A 67 15.11 -17.26 -11.42
C LYS A 67 15.37 -15.81 -11.04
N LEU A 68 14.45 -15.18 -10.31
CA LEU A 68 14.62 -13.81 -9.81
C LEU A 68 15.85 -13.71 -8.92
N PHE A 69 15.98 -14.60 -7.93
CA PHE A 69 17.12 -14.61 -7.02
C PHE A 69 18.42 -15.07 -7.69
N ASP A 70 18.37 -15.90 -8.76
CA ASP A 70 19.54 -16.28 -9.54
C ASP A 70 20.10 -15.06 -10.30
N ARG A 71 19.24 -14.21 -10.88
CA ARG A 71 19.64 -13.01 -11.63
C ARG A 71 20.06 -11.86 -10.75
N HIS A 72 19.52 -11.80 -9.53
CA HIS A 72 19.72 -10.69 -8.60
C HIS A 72 20.24 -11.19 -7.24
N ASN A 73 21.23 -12.09 -7.29
CA ASN A 73 21.84 -12.69 -6.11
C ASN A 73 22.64 -11.70 -5.24
N ASP A 74 22.89 -10.50 -5.76
CA ASP A 74 23.52 -9.38 -5.08
C ASP A 74 22.50 -8.39 -4.44
N ALA A 75 21.19 -8.69 -4.51
CA ALA A 75 20.19 -7.90 -3.83
C ALA A 75 20.30 -8.07 -2.30
N ILE A 76 20.28 -6.95 -1.58
CA ILE A 76 20.41 -6.93 -0.11
C ILE A 76 19.07 -6.79 0.61
N GLY A 77 17.98 -6.60 -0.13
CA GLY A 77 16.66 -6.45 0.44
C GLY A 77 15.54 -6.47 -0.61
N LEU A 78 14.32 -6.58 -0.09
CA LEU A 78 13.11 -6.65 -0.90
C LEU A 78 11.97 -5.90 -0.21
N ILE A 79 11.18 -5.17 -1.00
CA ILE A 79 9.89 -4.63 -0.55
C ILE A 79 8.79 -5.39 -1.27
N HIS A 80 7.92 -6.04 -0.49
CA HIS A 80 6.90 -6.95 -1.01
C HIS A 80 5.52 -6.29 -1.06
N PHE A 81 5.13 -5.77 -2.25
CA PHE A 81 3.79 -5.25 -2.52
C PHE A 81 2.92 -6.22 -3.31
N ALA A 82 3.50 -7.18 -4.02
CA ALA A 82 2.76 -8.09 -4.89
C ALA A 82 1.67 -8.85 -4.11
N ALA A 83 0.42 -8.44 -4.30
CA ALA A 83 -0.75 -9.03 -3.67
C ALA A 83 -2.02 -8.56 -4.39
N PHE A 84 -3.06 -9.39 -4.41
CA PHE A 84 -4.42 -8.93 -4.68
C PHE A 84 -4.95 -8.19 -3.45
N LYS A 85 -5.64 -7.04 -3.64
CA LYS A 85 -6.02 -6.14 -2.54
C LYS A 85 -7.52 -5.80 -2.47
N ALA A 86 -8.33 -6.24 -3.42
CA ALA A 86 -9.74 -5.90 -3.48
C ALA A 86 -10.56 -6.69 -2.45
N VAL A 87 -11.06 -5.99 -1.42
CA VAL A 87 -11.81 -6.61 -0.31
C VAL A 87 -13.03 -7.36 -0.83
N GLY A 88 -13.86 -6.73 -1.66
CA GLY A 88 -15.07 -7.36 -2.23
C GLY A 88 -14.76 -8.61 -3.05
N GLU A 89 -13.80 -8.53 -4.01
CA GLU A 89 -13.41 -9.71 -4.80
C GLU A 89 -12.86 -10.84 -3.92
N SER A 90 -12.20 -10.50 -2.81
CA SER A 90 -11.67 -11.53 -1.91
C SER A 90 -12.77 -12.37 -1.26
N VAL A 91 -13.94 -11.78 -1.00
CA VAL A 91 -15.10 -12.51 -0.47
C VAL A 91 -15.69 -13.44 -1.54
N GLU A 92 -15.73 -12.99 -2.79
CA GLU A 92 -16.26 -13.78 -3.91
C GLU A 92 -15.29 -14.88 -4.35
N LYS A 93 -13.98 -14.64 -4.28
CA LYS A 93 -12.93 -15.53 -4.78
C LYS A 93 -11.82 -15.77 -3.74
N PRO A 94 -12.13 -16.30 -2.55
CA PRO A 94 -11.18 -16.40 -1.44
C PRO A 94 -9.92 -17.19 -1.78
N LEU A 95 -10.05 -18.34 -2.46
CA LEU A 95 -8.91 -19.19 -2.81
C LEU A 95 -7.90 -18.49 -3.70
N LYS A 96 -8.35 -17.66 -4.65
CA LYS A 96 -7.49 -16.81 -5.48
C LYS A 96 -6.58 -15.90 -4.62
N TYR A 97 -7.13 -15.34 -3.54
CA TYR A 97 -6.40 -14.45 -2.63
C TYR A 97 -5.42 -15.21 -1.75
N TYR A 98 -5.83 -16.31 -1.16
CA TYR A 98 -4.94 -17.14 -0.35
C TYR A 98 -3.78 -17.69 -1.18
N GLU A 99 -4.05 -18.26 -2.35
CA GLU A 99 -3.01 -18.78 -3.24
C GLU A 99 -2.02 -17.69 -3.63
N ASN A 100 -2.51 -16.56 -4.14
CA ASN A 100 -1.64 -15.50 -4.63
C ASN A 100 -0.81 -14.84 -3.53
N ASN A 101 -1.48 -14.43 -2.45
CA ASN A 101 -0.85 -13.57 -1.45
C ASN A 101 0.07 -14.35 -0.50
N LEU A 102 -0.21 -15.64 -0.25
CA LEU A 102 0.61 -16.44 0.64
C LEU A 102 1.72 -17.18 -0.11
N SER A 103 1.42 -17.79 -1.27
CA SER A 103 2.45 -18.54 -2.01
C SER A 103 3.61 -17.68 -2.45
N SER A 104 3.35 -16.46 -2.94
CA SER A 104 4.40 -15.53 -3.36
C SER A 104 5.35 -15.19 -2.20
N LEU A 105 4.81 -14.91 -1.02
CA LEU A 105 5.60 -14.64 0.18
C LEU A 105 6.41 -15.86 0.61
N ILE A 106 5.77 -17.04 0.69
CA ILE A 106 6.42 -18.29 1.11
C ILE A 106 7.58 -18.63 0.17
N TYR A 107 7.41 -18.52 -1.14
CA TYR A 107 8.48 -18.82 -2.09
C TYR A 107 9.65 -17.85 -2.00
N ILE A 108 9.39 -16.57 -1.73
CA ILE A 108 10.44 -15.59 -1.46
C ILE A 108 11.24 -16.00 -0.21
N LEU A 109 10.54 -16.31 0.89
CA LEU A 109 11.20 -16.73 2.14
C LEU A 109 12.01 -18.03 1.96
N GLN A 110 11.48 -19.00 1.19
CA GLN A 110 12.21 -20.23 0.86
C GLN A 110 13.50 -19.97 0.08
N GLU A 111 13.50 -19.03 -0.88
CA GLU A 111 14.72 -18.69 -1.62
C GLU A 111 15.75 -17.95 -0.74
N ILE A 112 15.30 -17.08 0.16
CA ILE A 112 16.18 -16.44 1.15
C ILE A 112 16.82 -17.50 2.07
N ASP A 113 16.04 -18.44 2.55
CA ASP A 113 16.48 -19.52 3.44
C ASP A 113 17.43 -20.50 2.73
N ASN A 114 17.03 -21.04 1.57
CA ASN A 114 17.83 -21.98 0.77
C ASN A 114 19.21 -21.43 0.39
N ARG A 115 19.31 -20.12 0.20
CA ARG A 115 20.58 -19.43 -0.12
C ARG A 115 21.31 -18.91 1.10
N ASN A 116 20.73 -19.09 2.30
CA ASN A 116 21.28 -18.64 3.57
C ASN A 116 21.68 -17.13 3.57
N LEU A 117 20.81 -16.29 2.97
CA LEU A 117 21.08 -14.88 2.79
C LEU A 117 20.95 -14.09 4.09
N SER A 118 21.82 -13.08 4.26
CA SER A 118 21.55 -11.98 5.18
C SER A 118 20.70 -10.94 4.44
N PHE A 119 19.45 -10.74 4.86
CA PHE A 119 18.49 -10.06 4.01
C PHE A 119 17.54 -9.13 4.78
N ASN A 120 17.09 -8.06 4.12
CA ASN A 120 16.18 -7.08 4.68
C ASN A 120 14.84 -7.11 3.93
N LEU A 121 13.76 -7.38 4.64
CA LEU A 121 12.43 -7.50 4.05
C LEU A 121 11.47 -6.46 4.62
N ILE A 122 10.90 -5.63 3.75
CA ILE A 122 9.76 -4.78 4.09
C ILE A 122 8.50 -5.42 3.55
N PHE A 123 7.56 -5.70 4.43
CA PHE A 123 6.27 -6.29 4.07
C PHE A 123 5.17 -5.22 4.05
N SER A 124 4.49 -5.14 2.94
CA SER A 124 3.29 -4.33 2.75
C SER A 124 2.12 -4.99 3.48
N SER A 125 1.94 -4.66 4.75
CA SER A 125 0.79 -5.07 5.54
C SER A 125 -0.37 -4.06 5.39
N SER A 126 -1.37 -4.10 6.24
CA SER A 126 -2.56 -3.27 6.16
C SER A 126 -3.21 -3.10 7.52
N CYS A 127 -3.90 -1.98 7.74
CA CYS A 127 -4.76 -1.80 8.92
C CYS A 127 -5.88 -2.85 9.00
N THR A 128 -6.20 -3.54 7.91
CA THR A 128 -7.21 -4.61 7.89
C THR A 128 -6.87 -5.81 8.80
N VAL A 129 -5.60 -5.93 9.22
CA VAL A 129 -5.17 -6.96 10.20
C VAL A 129 -5.84 -6.77 11.56
N TYR A 130 -6.24 -5.56 11.92
CA TYR A 130 -6.90 -5.31 13.21
C TYR A 130 -8.36 -5.78 13.26
N GLY A 131 -9.00 -6.00 12.09
CA GLY A 131 -10.44 -6.27 12.02
C GLY A 131 -11.22 -5.08 12.59
N GLN A 132 -12.20 -5.35 13.46
CA GLN A 132 -12.95 -4.32 14.20
C GLN A 132 -12.15 -3.88 15.44
N ALA A 133 -11.27 -2.88 15.28
CA ALA A 133 -10.53 -2.29 16.39
C ALA A 133 -11.50 -1.67 17.40
N ILE A 134 -11.17 -1.78 18.69
CA ILE A 134 -11.98 -1.23 19.77
C ILE A 134 -11.48 0.16 20.16
N ASN A 135 -10.16 0.30 20.22
CA ASN A 135 -9.54 1.55 20.66
C ASN A 135 -9.09 2.39 19.48
N LEU A 136 -9.34 3.68 19.54
CA LEU A 136 -8.94 4.66 18.55
C LEU A 136 -8.20 5.82 19.24
N PRO A 137 -7.10 6.33 18.66
CA PRO A 137 -6.42 5.83 17.45
C PRO A 137 -5.83 4.43 17.64
N ILE A 138 -5.74 3.65 16.55
CA ILE A 138 -5.27 2.26 16.59
C ILE A 138 -3.76 2.23 16.78
N THR A 139 -3.28 1.61 17.87
CA THR A 139 -1.85 1.37 18.14
C THR A 139 -1.43 -0.02 17.62
N GLU A 140 -0.12 -0.28 17.54
CA GLU A 140 0.40 -1.61 17.17
C GLU A 140 0.11 -2.67 18.25
N GLU A 141 -0.19 -2.25 19.47
CA GLU A 141 -0.58 -3.11 20.62
C GLU A 141 -2.07 -3.50 20.59
N GLU A 142 -2.87 -2.89 19.68
CA GLU A 142 -4.27 -3.27 19.55
C GLU A 142 -4.40 -4.74 19.19
N SER A 143 -5.28 -5.45 19.88
CA SER A 143 -5.49 -6.88 19.68
C SER A 143 -6.02 -7.17 18.26
N ILE A 144 -5.36 -8.08 17.58
CA ILE A 144 -5.79 -8.56 16.27
C ILE A 144 -7.10 -9.34 16.43
N LYS A 145 -8.15 -8.85 15.80
CA LYS A 145 -9.47 -9.50 15.73
C LYS A 145 -9.57 -10.34 14.46
N LYS A 146 -10.62 -11.15 14.37
CA LYS A 146 -10.93 -11.85 13.13
C LYS A 146 -11.02 -10.86 11.97
N ALA A 147 -10.30 -11.15 10.89
CA ALA A 147 -10.35 -10.32 9.70
C ALA A 147 -11.76 -10.29 9.08
N GLU A 148 -12.19 -9.11 8.63
CA GLU A 148 -13.51 -8.91 8.00
C GLU A 148 -13.58 -9.46 6.56
N SER A 149 -12.43 -9.83 5.98
CA SER A 149 -12.35 -10.36 4.62
C SER A 149 -11.21 -11.34 4.44
N PRO A 150 -11.27 -12.23 3.43
CA PRO A 150 -10.15 -13.08 3.06
C PRO A 150 -8.87 -12.29 2.73
N TYR A 151 -8.97 -11.11 2.09
CA TYR A 151 -7.82 -10.23 1.91
C TYR A 151 -7.17 -9.85 3.24
N GLY A 152 -7.94 -9.34 4.20
CA GLY A 152 -7.43 -9.00 5.53
C GLY A 152 -6.80 -10.20 6.22
N ASN A 153 -7.44 -11.37 6.11
CA ASN A 153 -6.91 -12.62 6.68
C ASN A 153 -5.58 -13.05 6.02
N THR A 154 -5.40 -12.84 4.70
CA THR A 154 -4.09 -13.11 4.08
C THR A 154 -2.99 -12.23 4.66
N LYS A 155 -3.29 -10.99 5.06
CA LYS A 155 -2.32 -10.11 5.72
C LYS A 155 -2.00 -10.56 7.14
N GLN A 156 -3.01 -11.00 7.92
CA GLN A 156 -2.81 -11.59 9.26
C GLN A 156 -1.89 -12.82 9.17
N ILE A 157 -2.24 -13.80 8.33
CA ILE A 157 -1.45 -15.02 8.13
C ILE A 157 -0.03 -14.69 7.65
N SER A 158 0.13 -13.71 6.76
CA SER A 158 1.46 -13.30 6.29
C SER A 158 2.32 -12.73 7.41
N GLU A 159 1.75 -11.91 8.31
CA GLU A 159 2.49 -11.40 9.47
C GLU A 159 2.87 -12.54 10.45
N GLU A 160 1.99 -13.51 10.68
CA GLU A 160 2.30 -14.70 11.49
C GLU A 160 3.46 -15.50 10.89
N ILE A 161 3.42 -15.79 9.57
CA ILE A 161 4.50 -16.49 8.86
C ILE A 161 5.83 -15.72 9.00
N LEU A 162 5.81 -14.40 8.81
CA LEU A 162 7.00 -13.57 8.90
C LEU A 162 7.58 -13.54 10.32
N PHE A 163 6.72 -13.44 11.33
CA PHE A 163 7.13 -13.45 12.73
C PHE A 163 7.74 -14.79 13.12
N ASP A 164 7.13 -15.91 12.77
CA ASP A 164 7.65 -17.24 13.07
C ASP A 164 8.98 -17.50 12.35
N TYR A 165 9.09 -17.06 11.08
CA TYR A 165 10.33 -17.19 10.34
C TYR A 165 11.46 -16.33 10.91
N ALA A 166 11.18 -15.10 11.33
CA ALA A 166 12.17 -14.23 11.96
C ALA A 166 12.72 -14.80 13.27
N LYS A 167 11.91 -15.52 14.04
CA LYS A 167 12.37 -16.20 15.28
C LYS A 167 13.40 -17.29 15.02
N THR A 168 13.31 -17.97 13.89
CA THR A 168 14.17 -19.12 13.56
C THR A 168 15.38 -18.72 12.72
N ASN A 169 15.34 -17.57 12.05
CA ASN A 169 16.39 -17.10 11.16
C ASN A 169 16.90 -15.72 11.57
N THR A 170 18.05 -15.68 12.25
CA THR A 170 18.68 -14.43 12.73
C THR A 170 19.36 -13.61 11.63
N LYS A 171 19.42 -14.11 10.38
CA LYS A 171 20.03 -13.40 9.25
C LYS A 171 19.04 -12.52 8.50
N ILE A 172 17.74 -12.70 8.73
CA ILE A 172 16.72 -11.85 8.13
C ILE A 172 16.26 -10.78 9.11
N ASN A 173 16.09 -9.56 8.60
CA ASN A 173 15.43 -8.50 9.33
C ASN A 173 14.13 -8.13 8.57
N ILE A 174 13.03 -8.06 9.28
CA ILE A 174 11.71 -7.87 8.71
C ILE A 174 11.01 -6.68 9.36
N THR A 175 10.44 -5.80 8.55
CA THR A 175 9.50 -4.78 9.03
C THR A 175 8.19 -4.91 8.27
N ALA A 176 7.09 -5.10 9.00
CA ALA A 176 5.74 -5.04 8.47
C ALA A 176 5.18 -3.62 8.66
N LEU A 177 4.72 -3.00 7.57
CA LEU A 177 4.09 -1.69 7.61
C LEU A 177 2.57 -1.85 7.44
N ARG A 178 1.83 -1.59 8.52
CA ARG A 178 0.36 -1.59 8.55
C ARG A 178 -0.12 -0.20 8.18
N TYR A 179 -0.36 0.03 6.89
CA TYR A 179 -0.82 1.33 6.45
C TYR A 179 -2.34 1.40 6.26
N PHE A 180 -2.83 2.62 6.34
CA PHE A 180 -4.25 2.95 6.23
C PHE A 180 -4.61 3.25 4.77
N ASN A 181 -5.36 4.27 4.46
CA ASN A 181 -5.88 4.49 3.11
C ASN A 181 -4.94 5.39 2.28
N PRO A 182 -4.07 4.83 1.41
CA PRO A 182 -3.24 5.67 0.55
C PRO A 182 -4.08 6.39 -0.49
N ILE A 183 -3.81 7.68 -0.66
CA ILE A 183 -4.46 8.56 -1.63
C ILE A 183 -3.44 9.45 -2.33
N GLY A 184 -3.86 10.12 -3.41
CA GLY A 184 -3.01 11.07 -4.12
C GLY A 184 -2.21 10.44 -5.25
N ALA A 185 -1.31 11.21 -5.80
CA ALA A 185 -0.42 10.83 -6.89
C ALA A 185 0.93 11.55 -6.78
N HIS A 186 1.91 11.18 -7.58
CA HIS A 186 3.15 11.93 -7.64
C HIS A 186 2.90 13.34 -8.20
N HIS A 187 3.50 14.36 -7.59
CA HIS A 187 3.27 15.78 -7.95
C HIS A 187 3.55 16.11 -9.43
N SER A 188 4.39 15.31 -10.11
CA SER A 188 4.66 15.45 -11.55
C SER A 188 3.46 15.02 -12.43
N GLY A 189 2.52 14.24 -11.90
CA GLY A 189 1.42 13.63 -12.64
C GLY A 189 1.88 12.57 -13.64
N HIS A 190 3.03 11.91 -13.43
CA HIS A 190 3.50 10.82 -14.30
C HIS A 190 3.16 9.44 -13.76
N ILE A 191 2.87 9.30 -12.48
CA ILE A 191 2.36 8.09 -11.83
C ILE A 191 1.27 8.47 -10.82
N GLY A 192 0.32 7.58 -10.63
CA GLY A 192 -0.82 7.73 -9.73
C GLY A 192 -1.59 6.43 -9.60
N GLU A 193 -2.72 6.44 -8.91
CA GLU A 193 -3.57 5.26 -8.86
C GLU A 193 -4.30 5.07 -10.19
N LEU A 194 -4.19 3.88 -10.76
CA LEU A 194 -4.78 3.50 -12.05
C LEU A 194 -5.61 2.22 -11.86
N PRO A 195 -6.85 2.32 -11.34
CA PRO A 195 -7.70 1.15 -11.17
C PRO A 195 -8.13 0.59 -12.52
N LEU A 196 -8.03 -0.74 -12.66
CA LEU A 196 -8.62 -1.45 -13.78
C LEU A 196 -10.11 -1.69 -13.51
N GLY A 197 -10.97 -1.15 -14.36
CA GLY A 197 -12.42 -1.19 -14.18
C GLY A 197 -12.96 -0.17 -13.18
N ILE A 198 -14.03 -0.51 -12.46
CA ILE A 198 -14.68 0.39 -11.49
C ILE A 198 -13.80 0.56 -10.25
N PRO A 199 -13.44 1.81 -9.87
CA PRO A 199 -12.65 2.05 -8.68
C PRO A 199 -13.33 1.53 -7.41
N GLN A 200 -12.54 0.89 -6.55
CA GLN A 200 -13.00 0.42 -5.23
C GLN A 200 -12.63 1.41 -4.11
N ASN A 201 -11.69 2.33 -4.38
CA ASN A 201 -11.25 3.35 -3.45
C ASN A 201 -11.96 4.68 -3.69
N LEU A 202 -12.19 5.45 -2.63
CA LEU A 202 -12.95 6.70 -2.65
C LEU A 202 -12.36 7.74 -3.61
N VAL A 203 -11.07 8.07 -3.48
CA VAL A 203 -10.46 9.17 -4.25
C VAL A 203 -10.44 8.94 -5.76
N PRO A 204 -10.06 7.76 -6.28
CA PRO A 204 -10.21 7.48 -7.71
C PRO A 204 -11.67 7.56 -8.19
N PHE A 205 -12.64 7.15 -7.37
CA PHE A 205 -14.05 7.27 -7.73
C PHE A 205 -14.47 8.74 -7.79
N ILE A 206 -14.03 9.58 -6.84
CA ILE A 206 -14.24 11.03 -6.83
C ILE A 206 -13.66 11.66 -8.11
N THR A 207 -12.38 11.39 -8.43
CA THR A 207 -11.71 12.01 -9.57
C THR A 207 -12.34 11.59 -10.91
N GLN A 208 -12.76 10.32 -11.03
CA GLN A 208 -13.44 9.82 -12.21
C GLN A 208 -14.86 10.39 -12.37
N THR A 209 -15.57 10.62 -11.24
CA THR A 209 -16.86 11.33 -11.27
C THR A 209 -16.67 12.78 -11.69
N ALA A 210 -15.66 13.47 -11.16
CA ALA A 210 -15.31 14.83 -11.55
C ALA A 210 -14.89 14.94 -13.03
N ALA A 211 -14.29 13.89 -13.59
CA ALA A 211 -13.96 13.77 -15.01
C ALA A 211 -15.16 13.38 -15.90
N GLY A 212 -16.35 13.19 -15.34
CA GLY A 212 -17.58 12.86 -16.06
C GLY A 212 -17.73 11.39 -16.46
N ILE A 213 -16.90 10.48 -15.92
CA ILE A 213 -17.01 9.04 -16.20
C ILE A 213 -18.20 8.44 -15.46
N TYR A 214 -18.41 8.85 -14.21
CA TYR A 214 -19.59 8.48 -13.43
C TYR A 214 -20.48 9.70 -13.19
N LYS A 215 -21.79 9.46 -13.11
CA LYS A 215 -22.78 10.50 -12.91
C LYS A 215 -22.72 11.09 -11.49
N GLU A 216 -22.50 10.23 -10.50
CA GLU A 216 -22.58 10.58 -9.10
C GLU A 216 -21.77 9.59 -8.24
N ILE A 217 -21.44 9.99 -7.02
CA ILE A 217 -20.76 9.17 -6.02
C ILE A 217 -21.83 8.56 -5.12
N THR A 218 -21.72 7.26 -4.81
CA THR A 218 -22.51 6.64 -3.74
C THR A 218 -21.73 6.69 -2.43
N VAL A 219 -22.23 7.45 -1.45
CA VAL A 219 -21.75 7.46 -0.06
C VAL A 219 -22.46 6.33 0.67
N PHE A 220 -21.74 5.36 1.21
CA PHE A 220 -22.30 4.15 1.80
C PHE A 220 -22.60 4.33 3.29
N GLY A 221 -23.86 4.68 3.61
CA GLY A 221 -24.36 4.93 4.97
C GLY A 221 -24.13 6.37 5.41
N ASP A 222 -25.10 6.88 6.17
CA ASP A 222 -25.11 8.18 6.83
C ASP A 222 -25.56 8.09 8.28
N ASP A 223 -25.60 6.88 8.81
CA ASP A 223 -26.11 6.54 10.12
C ASP A 223 -25.07 5.87 11.05
N TYR A 224 -23.76 5.99 10.71
CA TYR A 224 -22.67 5.57 11.59
C TYR A 224 -22.55 6.54 12.78
N ASN A 225 -22.06 6.05 13.90
CA ASN A 225 -21.80 6.90 15.08
C ASN A 225 -20.51 7.73 14.90
N THR A 226 -20.53 8.63 13.93
CA THR A 226 -19.46 9.54 13.52
C THR A 226 -20.01 10.96 13.39
N PRO A 227 -19.18 12.01 13.31
CA PRO A 227 -19.65 13.40 13.31
C PRO A 227 -20.68 13.75 12.22
N ASP A 228 -20.59 13.14 11.04
CA ASP A 228 -21.49 13.38 9.90
C ASP A 228 -22.24 12.13 9.44
N GLY A 229 -22.15 11.04 10.22
CA GLY A 229 -22.81 9.78 9.93
C GLY A 229 -22.10 8.90 8.90
N THR A 230 -21.02 9.36 8.27
CA THR A 230 -20.26 8.56 7.28
C THR A 230 -19.01 7.91 7.89
N CYS A 231 -18.47 6.88 7.24
CA CYS A 231 -17.28 6.19 7.74
C CYS A 231 -16.07 7.12 7.86
N VAL A 232 -15.27 6.92 8.92
CA VAL A 232 -14.03 7.66 9.16
C VAL A 232 -12.81 6.80 8.82
N ARG A 233 -11.88 7.35 8.05
CA ARG A 233 -10.63 6.68 7.66
C ARG A 233 -9.44 7.61 7.80
N ASP A 234 -8.25 7.04 7.92
CA ASP A 234 -6.98 7.76 7.84
C ASP A 234 -6.49 7.76 6.40
N TYR A 235 -6.49 8.93 5.78
CA TYR A 235 -6.07 9.11 4.39
C TYR A 235 -4.64 9.65 4.33
N ILE A 236 -3.70 8.79 3.94
CA ILE A 236 -2.29 9.14 3.82
C ILE A 236 -1.87 9.39 2.38
N HIS A 237 -1.08 10.43 2.14
CA HIS A 237 -0.52 10.67 0.80
C HIS A 237 0.44 9.56 0.40
N VAL A 238 0.27 9.01 -0.81
CA VAL A 238 1.05 7.86 -1.31
C VAL A 238 2.56 8.10 -1.33
N VAL A 239 3.02 9.36 -1.52
CA VAL A 239 4.45 9.70 -1.47
C VAL A 239 4.99 9.63 -0.03
N ASP A 240 4.19 10.01 0.99
CA ASP A 240 4.58 9.85 2.39
C ASP A 240 4.66 8.37 2.76
N LEU A 241 3.70 7.57 2.29
CA LEU A 241 3.73 6.12 2.45
C LEU A 241 4.96 5.50 1.76
N ALA A 242 5.28 5.92 0.53
CA ALA A 242 6.49 5.48 -0.16
C ALA A 242 7.74 5.78 0.66
N LYS A 243 7.86 6.99 1.20
CA LYS A 243 8.99 7.39 2.07
C LYS A 243 9.06 6.56 3.35
N ALA A 244 7.92 6.16 3.93
CA ALA A 244 7.91 5.26 5.09
C ALA A 244 8.60 3.92 4.78
N HIS A 245 8.35 3.34 3.60
CA HIS A 245 9.02 2.12 3.16
C HIS A 245 10.54 2.30 3.03
N ILE A 246 10.99 3.46 2.50
CA ILE A 246 12.43 3.75 2.38
C ILE A 246 13.08 3.83 3.75
N VAL A 247 12.50 4.62 4.65
CA VAL A 247 13.05 4.83 6.00
C VAL A 247 13.06 3.51 6.78
N ALA A 248 12.01 2.68 6.67
CA ALA A 248 11.98 1.36 7.29
C ALA A 248 13.09 0.44 6.73
N LEU A 249 13.30 0.44 5.40
CA LEU A 249 14.37 -0.33 4.78
C LEU A 249 15.76 0.15 5.22
N GLU A 250 16.00 1.47 5.24
CA GLU A 250 17.25 2.06 5.74
C GLU A 250 17.50 1.70 7.19
N ASN A 251 16.44 1.69 8.03
CA ASN A 251 16.54 1.27 9.43
C ASN A 251 17.07 -0.16 9.57
N LEU A 252 16.60 -1.08 8.71
CA LEU A 252 17.09 -2.47 8.69
C LEU A 252 18.52 -2.58 8.15
N ILE A 253 18.83 -1.91 7.03
CA ILE A 253 20.19 -1.94 6.42
C ILE A 253 21.23 -1.38 7.38
N GLU A 254 20.92 -0.32 8.09
CA GLU A 254 21.80 0.33 9.06
C GLU A 254 21.79 -0.35 10.44
N LYS A 255 21.04 -1.46 10.58
CA LYS A 255 20.92 -2.25 11.82
C LYS A 255 20.51 -1.41 13.04
N ARG A 256 19.56 -0.50 12.84
CA ARG A 256 19.00 0.34 13.89
C ARG A 256 17.77 -0.31 14.55
N ASN A 257 17.25 -1.41 14.00
CA ASN A 257 16.20 -2.23 14.57
C ASN A 257 16.70 -2.95 15.82
N GLN A 258 15.83 -3.10 16.84
CA GLN A 258 16.15 -3.83 18.07
C GLN A 258 15.95 -5.34 17.89
N ASP A 259 14.90 -5.72 17.15
CA ASP A 259 14.48 -7.10 16.92
C ASP A 259 14.47 -7.41 15.43
N ASN A 260 14.57 -8.70 15.09
CA ASN A 260 14.51 -9.18 13.70
C ASN A 260 13.13 -8.98 13.05
N TYR A 261 12.09 -8.73 13.83
CA TYR A 261 10.74 -8.45 13.35
C TYR A 261 10.16 -7.22 14.04
N SER A 262 9.70 -6.28 13.25
CA SER A 262 9.07 -5.06 13.74
C SER A 262 7.80 -4.75 12.97
N VAL A 263 6.84 -4.12 13.64
CA VAL A 263 5.58 -3.67 13.04
C VAL A 263 5.39 -2.19 13.31
N TYR A 264 4.91 -1.43 12.29
CA TYR A 264 4.61 -0.01 12.42
C TYR A 264 3.31 0.34 11.73
N ASN A 265 2.48 1.14 12.40
CA ASN A 265 1.34 1.79 11.81
C ASN A 265 1.78 3.01 10.98
N ILE A 266 1.35 3.07 9.72
CA ILE A 266 1.68 4.15 8.80
C ILE A 266 0.39 4.85 8.37
N GLY A 267 0.12 5.96 9.02
CA GLY A 267 -1.02 6.82 8.80
C GLY A 267 -0.71 8.25 9.17
N THR A 268 -1.68 9.14 9.04
CA THR A 268 -1.55 10.55 9.42
C THR A 268 -1.82 10.78 10.90
N GLY A 269 -2.47 9.83 11.57
CA GLY A 269 -2.97 9.97 12.93
C GLY A 269 -4.29 10.74 13.01
N LYS A 270 -4.93 11.02 11.87
CA LYS A 270 -6.17 11.78 11.78
C LYS A 270 -7.23 10.98 11.04
N GLY A 271 -8.38 10.80 11.67
CA GLY A 271 -9.57 10.27 11.03
C GLY A 271 -10.29 11.37 10.26
N LEU A 272 -10.68 11.08 9.03
CA LEU A 272 -11.47 11.96 8.18
C LEU A 272 -12.66 11.18 7.64
N SER A 273 -13.83 11.80 7.62
CA SER A 273 -15.05 11.19 7.10
C SER A 273 -15.07 11.18 5.56
N VAL A 274 -15.96 10.38 4.99
CA VAL A 274 -16.15 10.35 3.53
C VAL A 274 -16.61 11.71 3.00
N LEU A 275 -17.52 12.38 3.71
CA LEU A 275 -18.01 13.71 3.30
C LEU A 275 -16.93 14.77 3.42
N GLU A 276 -16.08 14.76 4.45
CA GLU A 276 -14.95 15.67 4.57
C GLU A 276 -13.98 15.54 3.38
N VAL A 277 -13.75 14.34 2.86
CA VAL A 277 -12.90 14.12 1.66
C VAL A 277 -13.58 14.66 0.40
N ILE A 278 -14.90 14.47 0.23
CA ILE A 278 -15.67 15.02 -0.89
C ILE A 278 -15.65 16.56 -0.84
N ASP A 279 -15.90 17.15 0.33
CA ASP A 279 -15.91 18.60 0.52
C ASP A 279 -14.52 19.22 0.26
N SER A 280 -13.46 18.55 0.73
CA SER A 280 -12.09 18.95 0.44
C SER A 280 -11.83 18.96 -1.07
N PHE A 281 -12.28 17.93 -1.80
CA PHE A 281 -12.14 17.88 -3.26
C PHE A 281 -12.86 19.06 -3.94
N ILE A 282 -14.11 19.34 -3.58
CA ILE A 282 -14.88 20.45 -4.14
C ILE A 282 -14.20 21.78 -3.85
N LYS A 283 -13.75 21.98 -2.60
CA LYS A 283 -13.07 23.19 -2.16
C LYS A 283 -11.76 23.43 -2.90
N CYS A 284 -10.89 22.39 -3.02
CA CYS A 284 -9.56 22.52 -3.59
C CYS A 284 -9.58 22.65 -5.11
N THR A 285 -10.55 22.02 -5.79
CA THR A 285 -10.58 21.96 -7.25
C THR A 285 -11.58 22.92 -7.89
N GLY A 286 -12.58 23.37 -7.13
CA GLY A 286 -13.73 24.13 -7.66
C GLY A 286 -14.71 23.29 -8.49
N VAL A 287 -14.47 21.99 -8.63
CA VAL A 287 -15.33 21.09 -9.42
C VAL A 287 -16.49 20.61 -8.59
N LYS A 288 -17.71 20.83 -9.04
CA LYS A 288 -18.91 20.33 -8.39
C LYS A 288 -19.02 18.82 -8.55
N LEU A 289 -19.37 18.14 -7.47
CA LEU A 289 -19.64 16.70 -7.43
C LEU A 289 -21.06 16.43 -7.04
N ASN A 290 -21.68 15.47 -7.68
CA ASN A 290 -22.97 14.93 -7.25
C ASN A 290 -22.70 13.66 -6.44
N TYR A 291 -23.40 13.51 -5.32
CA TYR A 291 -23.39 12.27 -4.55
C TYR A 291 -24.79 11.92 -4.04
N VAL A 292 -25.00 10.64 -3.77
CA VAL A 292 -26.22 10.11 -3.18
C VAL A 292 -25.84 9.24 -1.99
N ILE A 293 -26.72 9.20 -0.99
CA ILE A 293 -26.55 8.33 0.15
C ILE A 293 -27.11 6.95 -0.21
N GLY A 294 -26.27 5.93 -0.09
CA GLY A 294 -26.66 4.52 -0.26
C GLY A 294 -26.72 3.78 1.08
N LYS A 295 -27.12 2.52 1.04
CA LYS A 295 -27.07 1.64 2.22
C LYS A 295 -25.63 1.38 2.65
N ARG A 296 -25.41 1.08 3.94
CA ARG A 296 -24.09 0.63 4.44
C ARG A 296 -23.54 -0.52 3.59
N ARG A 297 -22.27 -0.47 3.30
CA ARG A 297 -21.57 -1.55 2.60
C ARG A 297 -21.17 -2.63 3.61
N ALA A 298 -21.41 -3.90 3.28
CA ALA A 298 -21.01 -5.01 4.14
C ALA A 298 -19.49 -5.03 4.34
N GLY A 299 -19.05 -5.22 5.59
CA GLY A 299 -17.64 -5.25 5.98
C GLY A 299 -17.00 -3.87 6.19
N ASP A 300 -17.71 -2.76 6.03
CA ASP A 300 -17.19 -1.46 6.42
C ASP A 300 -17.14 -1.32 7.95
N VAL A 301 -15.98 -0.92 8.47
CA VAL A 301 -15.81 -0.50 9.87
C VAL A 301 -16.23 0.97 10.00
N GLU A 302 -16.77 1.34 11.16
CA GLU A 302 -17.21 2.71 11.41
C GLU A 302 -16.07 3.70 11.33
N SER A 303 -14.99 3.45 12.09
CA SER A 303 -13.82 4.32 12.15
C SER A 303 -12.53 3.51 12.18
N ALA A 304 -11.52 3.95 11.41
CA ALA A 304 -10.18 3.36 11.43
C ALA A 304 -9.13 4.43 11.11
N TYR A 305 -8.31 4.81 12.11
CA TYR A 305 -7.17 5.72 11.94
C TYR A 305 -6.04 5.36 12.90
N ALA A 306 -4.81 5.67 12.48
CA ALA A 306 -3.59 5.23 13.13
C ALA A 306 -3.26 6.02 14.40
N ASP A 307 -2.66 5.36 15.38
CA ASP A 307 -1.60 5.98 16.17
C ASP A 307 -0.27 5.73 15.43
N ASN A 308 0.41 6.78 15.00
CA ASN A 308 1.67 6.70 14.27
C ASN A 308 2.88 7.07 15.16
N SER A 309 2.70 7.19 16.46
CA SER A 309 3.72 7.64 17.42
C SER A 309 4.95 6.74 17.41
N LYS A 310 4.78 5.42 17.25
CA LYS A 310 5.89 4.46 17.17
C LYS A 310 6.74 4.71 15.92
N ALA A 311 6.13 4.89 14.75
CA ALA A 311 6.84 5.20 13.51
C ALA A 311 7.60 6.54 13.61
N ILE A 312 6.99 7.57 14.20
CA ILE A 312 7.64 8.86 14.45
C ILE A 312 8.86 8.68 15.36
N LYS A 313 8.71 7.96 16.47
CA LYS A 313 9.76 7.79 17.48
C LYS A 313 10.92 6.93 16.98
N GLU A 314 10.64 5.79 16.38
CA GLU A 314 11.65 4.78 16.07
C GLU A 314 12.20 4.90 14.64
N LEU A 315 11.33 5.12 13.64
CA LEU A 315 11.76 5.31 12.27
C LEU A 315 12.14 6.75 11.95
N LYS A 316 11.83 7.73 12.83
CA LYS A 316 11.99 9.17 12.55
C LYS A 316 11.23 9.63 11.30
N TRP A 317 10.14 8.94 11.00
CA TRP A 317 9.26 9.24 9.89
C TRP A 317 7.99 9.94 10.37
N SER A 318 7.52 10.90 9.60
CA SER A 318 6.20 11.53 9.81
C SER A 318 5.60 11.94 8.46
N PRO A 319 4.26 11.92 8.32
CA PRO A 319 3.59 12.41 7.11
C PRO A 319 3.85 13.91 6.93
N LYS A 320 4.00 14.34 5.67
CA LYS A 320 4.31 15.74 5.31
C LYS A 320 3.20 16.40 4.50
N TYR A 321 2.47 15.62 3.72
CA TYR A 321 1.43 16.13 2.83
C TYR A 321 0.07 16.19 3.52
N SER A 322 -0.69 17.24 3.24
CA SER A 322 -2.07 17.39 3.68
C SER A 322 -3.05 16.58 2.83
N LEU A 323 -4.31 16.52 3.27
CA LEU A 323 -5.43 15.99 2.46
C LEU A 323 -5.55 16.76 1.14
N ASP A 324 -5.48 18.08 1.20
CA ASP A 324 -5.61 18.97 0.04
C ASP A 324 -4.49 18.68 -0.99
N ASP A 325 -3.24 18.48 -0.55
CA ASP A 325 -2.13 18.10 -1.44
C ASP A 325 -2.40 16.76 -2.13
N ALA A 326 -2.90 15.78 -1.38
CA ALA A 326 -3.23 14.46 -1.92
C ALA A 326 -4.35 14.54 -2.97
N ILE A 327 -5.40 15.27 -2.67
CA ILE A 327 -6.54 15.49 -3.57
C ILE A 327 -6.10 16.20 -4.85
N LEU A 328 -5.36 17.31 -4.74
CA LEU A 328 -4.88 18.06 -5.89
C LEU A 328 -3.95 17.22 -6.78
N SER A 329 -3.08 16.41 -6.17
CA SER A 329 -2.20 15.51 -6.92
C SER A 329 -2.97 14.41 -7.65
N ALA A 330 -3.99 13.80 -7.00
CA ALA A 330 -4.87 12.81 -7.62
C ALA A 330 -5.66 13.42 -8.78
N TRP A 331 -6.21 14.62 -8.61
CA TRP A 331 -6.94 15.31 -9.68
C TRP A 331 -6.03 15.69 -10.84
N LYS A 332 -4.81 16.15 -10.58
CA LYS A 332 -3.81 16.41 -11.62
C LYS A 332 -3.48 15.15 -12.42
N TRP A 333 -3.32 14.02 -11.75
CA TRP A 333 -3.10 12.71 -12.39
C TRP A 333 -4.28 12.32 -13.27
N GLU A 334 -5.50 12.36 -12.73
CA GLU A 334 -6.72 12.01 -13.49
C GLU A 334 -6.87 12.87 -14.74
N LYS A 335 -6.70 14.19 -14.62
CA LYS A 335 -6.75 15.09 -15.78
C LYS A 335 -5.74 14.71 -16.85
N LYS A 336 -4.52 14.37 -16.43
CA LYS A 336 -3.44 14.03 -17.37
C LYS A 336 -3.72 12.74 -18.14
N ILE A 337 -4.18 11.69 -17.48
CA ILE A 337 -4.47 10.41 -18.14
C ILE A 337 -5.72 10.47 -19.03
N ARG A 338 -6.60 11.44 -18.79
CA ARG A 338 -7.82 11.67 -19.58
C ARG A 338 -7.67 12.76 -20.62
N ASN A 339 -6.55 13.50 -20.64
CA ASN A 339 -6.32 14.64 -21.54
C ASN A 339 -7.38 15.76 -21.40
N ILE A 340 -7.76 16.10 -20.16
CA ILE A 340 -8.74 17.15 -19.81
C ILE A 340 -8.11 18.25 -18.96
#